data_a6f21a076a12cd42412b5737c9ef5aae
#
_entry.id   a6f21a076a12cd42412b5737c9ef5aae
#
_cell.length_a   1.000
_cell.length_b   1.000
_cell.length_c   1.000
_cell.angle_alpha   90.00
_cell.angle_beta   90.00
_cell.angle_gamma   90.00
#
_symmetry.space_group_name_H-M   'P 1'
#
loop_
_entity.id
_entity.type
_entity.pdbx_description
1 polymer ?
#
loop_
_entity_poly.entity_id
_entity_poly.type
_entity_poly.pdbx_seq_one_letter_code
_entity_poly.pdbx_strand_id
1 'polypeptide(L)'
;MSGGTFPTSPAFTSVNIQANNPSIVTLASSGRRQVKTQNTQFWSFKATLPPMTRAQWAPIAAFIMTQRGPRFPFNVQLPQYSFTQGNLNSPHVVEINGAHDAGDTTISLNAWTDSGKSTTLTQTDGLKAGDFISFAPDHNKVYMVIEDVDFSSGSGSLTIEPGLQVDVSGGEGLVYDNVSWNVFLMNDTQEFQMNAGNTVGYELEFREVL
;
A
#
# COMPACT_ATOMS: atom_id res chain seq x y z
N MET A 1 18.21 -1.37 -8.43
CA MET A 1 18.37 -1.69 -6.98
C MET A 1 17.27 -0.96 -6.28
N SER A 2 16.45 -1.62 -5.50
CA SER A 2 15.47 -0.96 -4.63
C SER A 2 16.22 -0.17 -3.56
N GLY A 3 15.72 1.00 -3.21
CA GLY A 3 16.35 1.89 -2.24
C GLY A 3 16.31 1.42 -0.77
N GLY A 4 15.92 0.16 -0.51
CA GLY A 4 15.77 -0.39 0.83
C GLY A 4 14.43 -0.07 1.46
N THR A 5 14.32 -0.27 2.77
CA THR A 5 13.09 0.02 3.55
C THR A 5 13.31 1.27 4.40
N PHE A 6 12.33 2.16 4.39
CA PHE A 6 12.36 3.37 5.24
C PHE A 6 12.44 2.99 6.72
N PRO A 7 13.27 3.67 7.52
CA PRO A 7 13.38 3.41 8.96
C PRO A 7 12.02 3.53 9.65
N THR A 8 11.66 2.54 10.47
CA THR A 8 10.38 2.50 11.19
C THR A 8 10.40 3.27 12.51
N SER A 9 11.58 3.71 12.96
CA SER A 9 11.76 4.48 14.21
C SER A 9 12.55 5.76 13.94
N PRO A 10 12.04 6.91 14.40
CA PRO A 10 10.75 7.13 15.04
C PRO A 10 9.59 6.96 14.05
N ALA A 11 8.42 6.58 14.54
CA ALA A 11 7.22 6.44 13.73
C ALA A 11 6.71 7.82 13.24
N PHE A 12 5.95 7.83 12.17
CA PHE A 12 5.29 9.04 11.68
C PHE A 12 4.28 9.57 12.70
N THR A 13 4.26 10.89 12.90
CA THR A 13 3.27 11.57 13.74
C THR A 13 1.93 11.68 13.02
N SER A 14 1.97 11.92 11.73
CA SER A 14 0.78 11.97 10.88
C SER A 14 1.11 11.46 9.48
N VAL A 15 0.14 10.82 8.87
CA VAL A 15 0.19 10.38 7.47
C VAL A 15 -1.11 10.75 6.80
N ASN A 16 -1.02 11.50 5.70
CA ASN A 16 -2.13 11.79 4.83
C ASN A 16 -1.99 10.95 3.57
N ILE A 17 -2.97 10.11 3.28
CA ILE A 17 -3.02 9.24 2.10
C ILE A 17 -4.00 9.83 1.10
N GLN A 18 -3.59 9.93 -0.15
CA GLN A 18 -4.40 10.43 -1.24
C GLN A 18 -4.49 9.39 -2.36
N ALA A 19 -5.71 9.03 -2.74
CA ALA A 19 -5.98 8.24 -3.93
C ALA A 19 -6.08 9.15 -5.14
N ASN A 20 -5.18 8.98 -6.10
CA ASN A 20 -5.17 9.77 -7.32
C ASN A 20 -5.69 8.93 -8.48
N ASN A 21 -6.85 9.31 -9.02
CA ASN A 21 -7.50 8.65 -10.16
C ASN A 21 -7.49 9.60 -11.38
N PRO A 22 -6.43 9.61 -12.20
CA PRO A 22 -6.35 10.47 -13.37
C PRO A 22 -7.50 10.19 -14.33
N SER A 23 -8.31 11.19 -14.62
CA SER A 23 -9.42 11.10 -15.55
C SER A 23 -9.48 12.32 -16.47
N ILE A 24 -9.82 12.11 -17.72
CA ILE A 24 -10.08 13.18 -18.68
C ILE A 24 -11.59 13.40 -18.73
N VAL A 25 -12.02 14.61 -18.38
CA VAL A 25 -13.43 15.01 -18.43
C VAL A 25 -13.61 15.98 -19.58
N THR A 26 -14.50 15.65 -20.52
CA THR A 26 -14.86 16.51 -21.65
C THR A 26 -16.35 16.77 -21.62
N LEU A 27 -16.75 18.02 -21.84
CA LEU A 27 -18.15 18.41 -22.03
C LEU A 27 -18.38 18.55 -23.54
N ALA A 28 -19.32 17.75 -24.06
CA ALA A 28 -19.78 17.94 -25.44
C ALA A 28 -20.61 19.22 -25.53
N SER A 29 -20.73 19.80 -26.76
CA SER A 29 -21.55 21.00 -27.01
C SER A 29 -23.02 20.82 -26.63
N SER A 30 -23.49 19.57 -26.53
CA SER A 30 -24.82 19.21 -26.01
C SER A 30 -24.95 19.21 -24.49
N GLY A 31 -23.90 19.59 -23.74
CA GLY A 31 -23.87 19.55 -22.28
C GLY A 31 -23.63 18.14 -21.69
N ARG A 32 -23.48 17.09 -22.51
CA ARG A 32 -23.18 15.75 -22.01
C ARG A 32 -21.75 15.66 -21.54
N ARG A 33 -21.56 15.18 -20.28
CA ARG A 33 -20.27 14.85 -19.71
C ARG A 33 -19.77 13.53 -20.27
N GLN A 34 -18.56 13.53 -20.80
CA GLN A 34 -17.81 12.33 -21.17
C GLN A 34 -16.60 12.20 -20.24
N VAL A 35 -16.41 11.04 -19.64
CA VAL A 35 -15.29 10.76 -18.73
C VAL A 35 -14.53 9.56 -19.29
N LYS A 36 -13.22 9.73 -19.46
CA LYS A 36 -12.30 8.64 -19.75
C LYS A 36 -11.35 8.50 -18.57
N THR A 37 -11.40 7.38 -17.88
CA THR A 37 -10.43 6.99 -16.86
C THR A 37 -9.24 6.31 -17.53
N GLN A 38 -8.05 6.53 -17.00
CA GLN A 38 -6.82 5.94 -17.55
C GLN A 38 -6.43 4.62 -16.85
N ASN A 39 -7.22 4.18 -15.89
CA ASN A 39 -6.96 2.99 -15.06
C ASN A 39 -5.54 2.96 -14.43
N THR A 40 -5.02 4.14 -14.10
CA THR A 40 -3.68 4.36 -13.52
C THR A 40 -3.78 5.00 -12.14
N GLN A 41 -4.66 4.48 -11.28
CA GLN A 41 -4.74 4.95 -9.91
C GLN A 41 -3.41 4.72 -9.19
N PHE A 42 -2.98 5.70 -8.41
CA PHE A 42 -1.81 5.60 -7.53
C PHE A 42 -2.06 6.30 -6.21
N TRP A 43 -1.33 5.83 -5.19
CA TRP A 43 -1.32 6.43 -3.88
C TRP A 43 -0.23 7.49 -3.78
N SER A 44 -0.54 8.64 -3.21
CA SER A 44 0.44 9.63 -2.78
C SER A 44 0.29 9.90 -1.29
N PHE A 45 1.40 10.22 -0.67
CA PHE A 45 1.48 10.29 0.78
C PHE A 45 2.19 11.57 1.18
N LYS A 46 1.67 12.16 2.26
CA LYS A 46 2.32 13.24 2.97
C LYS A 46 2.46 12.84 4.42
N ALA A 47 3.70 12.61 4.85
CA ALA A 47 4.00 12.08 6.16
C ALA A 47 4.87 13.05 6.95
N THR A 48 4.52 13.26 8.22
CA THR A 48 5.25 14.13 9.12
C THR A 48 5.95 13.28 10.19
N LEU A 49 7.22 13.54 10.39
CA LEU A 49 8.00 12.94 11.48
C LEU A 49 7.95 13.83 12.73
N PRO A 50 8.03 13.26 13.93
CA PRO A 50 8.09 14.02 15.17
C PRO A 50 9.37 14.87 15.22
N PRO A 51 9.42 15.91 16.06
CA PRO A 51 10.66 16.60 16.35
C PRO A 51 11.70 15.62 16.92
N MET A 52 12.86 15.51 16.27
CA MET A 52 13.90 14.53 16.54
C MET A 52 15.20 15.20 16.94
N THR A 53 15.96 14.56 17.83
CA THR A 53 17.34 14.93 18.06
C THR A 53 18.21 14.59 16.83
N ARG A 54 19.39 15.21 16.74
CA ARG A 54 20.32 14.93 15.65
C ARG A 54 20.67 13.44 15.52
N ALA A 55 20.79 12.74 16.65
CA ALA A 55 21.12 11.31 16.65
C ALA A 55 20.00 10.43 16.05
N GLN A 56 18.75 10.79 16.29
CA GLN A 56 17.58 10.11 15.72
C GLN A 56 17.37 10.46 14.24
N TRP A 57 17.65 11.71 13.88
CA TRP A 57 17.49 12.21 12.52
C TRP A 57 18.57 11.71 11.55
N ALA A 58 19.82 11.58 11.99
CA ALA A 58 20.95 11.29 11.13
C ALA A 58 20.77 10.00 10.27
N PRO A 59 20.27 8.87 10.79
CA PRO A 59 20.00 7.68 9.97
C PRO A 59 18.94 7.91 8.91
N ILE A 60 17.88 8.68 9.24
CA ILE A 60 16.79 9.01 8.31
C ILE A 60 17.32 9.93 7.20
N ALA A 61 18.08 10.96 7.55
CA ALA A 61 18.70 11.85 6.59
C ALA A 61 19.63 11.09 5.62
N ALA A 62 20.46 10.19 6.16
CA ALA A 62 21.35 9.36 5.35
C ALA A 62 20.55 8.47 4.39
N PHE A 63 19.46 7.84 4.86
CA PHE A 63 18.56 7.05 4.01
C PHE A 63 17.96 7.90 2.89
N ILE A 64 17.37 9.06 3.21
CA ILE A 64 16.77 9.98 2.23
C ILE A 64 17.79 10.39 1.17
N MET A 65 19.01 10.74 1.59
CA MET A 65 20.08 11.14 0.66
C MET A 65 20.50 10.01 -0.28
N THR A 66 20.43 8.74 0.15
CA THR A 66 20.74 7.61 -0.73
C THR A 66 19.70 7.39 -1.83
N GLN A 67 18.46 7.87 -1.64
CA GLN A 67 17.41 7.76 -2.66
C GLN A 67 17.65 8.73 -3.83
N ARG A 68 18.45 9.78 -3.65
CA ARG A 68 18.78 10.79 -4.68
C ARG A 68 17.52 11.42 -5.30
N GLY A 69 16.62 11.91 -4.44
CA GLY A 69 15.32 12.42 -4.86
C GLY A 69 14.44 11.28 -5.41
N PRO A 70 13.71 11.48 -6.51
CA PRO A 70 12.79 10.49 -7.08
C PRO A 70 13.49 9.33 -7.81
N ARG A 71 14.82 9.24 -7.80
CA ARG A 71 15.56 8.28 -8.64
C ARG A 71 15.39 6.83 -8.20
N PHE A 72 15.45 6.57 -6.91
CA PHE A 72 15.42 5.20 -6.38
C PHE A 72 14.16 4.98 -5.56
N PRO A 73 13.33 4.00 -5.94
CA PRO A 73 12.19 3.62 -5.12
C PRO A 73 12.65 2.87 -3.86
N PHE A 74 11.85 2.98 -2.82
CA PHE A 74 12.06 2.31 -1.55
C PHE A 74 10.73 1.84 -0.96
N ASN A 75 10.80 0.93 -0.01
CA ASN A 75 9.62 0.43 0.67
C ASN A 75 9.33 1.24 1.94
N VAL A 76 8.06 1.59 2.14
CA VAL A 76 7.58 2.23 3.37
C VAL A 76 6.43 1.44 3.97
N GLN A 77 6.48 1.22 5.27
CA GLN A 77 5.36 0.69 6.03
C GLN A 77 4.69 1.83 6.80
N LEU A 78 3.36 1.87 6.73
CA LEU A 78 2.55 2.83 7.47
C LEU A 78 1.84 2.07 8.60
N PRO A 79 2.33 2.13 9.85
CA PRO A 79 1.90 1.22 10.92
C PRO A 79 0.40 1.15 11.14
N GLN A 80 -0.32 2.25 10.87
CA GLN A 80 -1.77 2.34 11.04
C GLN A 80 -2.56 1.68 9.89
N TYR A 81 -1.90 1.40 8.76
CA TYR A 81 -2.52 0.87 7.53
C TYR A 81 -1.86 -0.42 7.03
N SER A 82 -0.83 -0.90 7.74
CA SER A 82 -0.08 -2.09 7.34
C SER A 82 -0.74 -3.40 7.80
N PHE A 83 -1.77 -3.31 8.62
CA PHE A 83 -2.47 -4.47 9.19
C PHE A 83 -3.95 -4.39 8.86
N THR A 84 -4.57 -5.56 8.67
CA THR A 84 -6.02 -5.64 8.52
C THR A 84 -6.73 -5.24 9.82
N GLN A 85 -7.91 -4.64 9.70
CA GLN A 85 -8.84 -4.40 10.80
C GLN A 85 -9.76 -5.62 11.03
N GLY A 86 -9.68 -6.60 10.13
CA GLY A 86 -10.43 -7.84 10.21
C GLY A 86 -9.80 -8.85 11.17
N ASN A 87 -10.34 -10.06 11.13
CA ASN A 87 -9.97 -11.15 12.02
C ASN A 87 -8.85 -12.06 11.47
N LEU A 88 -8.35 -11.78 10.25
CA LEU A 88 -7.17 -12.48 9.73
C LEU A 88 -5.94 -12.13 10.56
N ASN A 89 -5.20 -13.17 10.95
CA ASN A 89 -3.95 -13.02 11.71
C ASN A 89 -3.01 -14.18 11.40
N SER A 90 -1.74 -14.00 11.71
CA SER A 90 -0.77 -15.11 11.63
C SER A 90 -1.18 -16.24 12.60
N PRO A 91 -1.14 -17.51 12.19
CA PRO A 91 -0.49 -18.07 11.00
C PRO A 91 -1.42 -18.31 9.79
N HIS A 92 -2.57 -17.64 9.68
CA HIS A 92 -3.45 -17.81 8.53
C HIS A 92 -2.72 -17.54 7.21
N VAL A 93 -3.02 -18.33 6.19
CA VAL A 93 -2.49 -18.15 4.83
C VAL A 93 -3.65 -17.94 3.90
N VAL A 94 -3.56 -16.93 3.07
CA VAL A 94 -4.54 -16.61 2.03
C VAL A 94 -3.82 -16.53 0.69
N GLU A 95 -4.37 -17.17 -0.32
CA GLU A 95 -3.83 -17.22 -1.67
C GLU A 95 -4.93 -16.98 -2.71
N ILE A 96 -4.52 -16.60 -3.88
CA ILE A 96 -5.40 -16.41 -5.04
C ILE A 96 -5.88 -17.76 -5.53
N ASN A 97 -7.17 -17.89 -5.79
CA ASN A 97 -7.82 -19.06 -6.35
C ASN A 97 -8.06 -18.86 -7.86
N GLY A 98 -7.23 -19.47 -8.68
CA GLY A 98 -7.28 -19.30 -10.12
C GLY A 98 -6.46 -18.10 -10.61
N ALA A 99 -6.47 -17.87 -11.92
CA ALA A 99 -5.82 -16.71 -12.52
C ALA A 99 -6.83 -15.57 -12.67
N HIS A 100 -6.37 -14.34 -12.49
CA HIS A 100 -7.16 -13.13 -12.72
C HIS A 100 -6.35 -12.15 -13.58
N ASP A 101 -7.01 -11.51 -14.53
CA ASP A 101 -6.40 -10.62 -15.49
C ASP A 101 -6.29 -9.18 -14.93
N ALA A 102 -5.37 -8.40 -15.48
CA ALA A 102 -5.26 -6.97 -15.19
C ALA A 102 -6.60 -6.27 -15.53
N GLY A 103 -7.07 -5.48 -14.56
CA GLY A 103 -8.38 -4.81 -14.64
C GLY A 103 -9.47 -5.48 -13.80
N ASP A 104 -9.30 -6.74 -13.40
CA ASP A 104 -10.26 -7.39 -12.52
C ASP A 104 -10.33 -6.69 -11.15
N THR A 105 -11.55 -6.55 -10.66
CA THR A 105 -11.84 -5.95 -9.34
C THR A 105 -12.32 -6.96 -8.33
N THR A 106 -12.69 -8.16 -8.77
CA THR A 106 -13.14 -9.25 -7.91
C THR A 106 -12.21 -10.43 -8.06
N ILE A 107 -11.65 -10.89 -6.95
CA ILE A 107 -10.63 -11.93 -6.89
C ILE A 107 -11.11 -13.05 -5.98
N SER A 108 -11.04 -14.28 -6.48
CA SER A 108 -11.35 -15.46 -5.70
C SER A 108 -10.15 -15.82 -4.82
N LEU A 109 -10.42 -16.19 -3.56
CA LEU A 109 -9.40 -16.53 -2.57
C LEU A 109 -9.57 -17.94 -2.03
N ASN A 110 -8.43 -18.54 -1.69
CA ASN A 110 -8.33 -19.73 -0.84
C ASN A 110 -7.64 -19.36 0.47
N ALA A 111 -8.12 -19.87 1.60
CA ALA A 111 -7.57 -19.54 2.91
C ALA A 111 -7.46 -20.76 3.83
N TRP A 112 -6.41 -20.78 4.64
CA TRP A 112 -6.10 -21.83 5.59
C TRP A 112 -5.73 -21.26 6.96
N THR A 113 -5.96 -22.08 7.99
CA THR A 113 -5.66 -21.69 9.38
C THR A 113 -4.17 -21.78 9.72
N ASP A 114 -3.37 -22.44 8.88
CA ASP A 114 -1.96 -22.72 9.14
C ASP A 114 -1.11 -22.67 7.86
N SER A 115 0.18 -22.43 8.04
CA SER A 115 1.14 -22.34 6.93
C SER A 115 1.35 -23.67 6.17
N GLY A 116 0.97 -24.79 6.76
CA GLY A 116 0.99 -26.10 6.13
C GLY A 116 -0.22 -26.38 5.25
N LYS A 117 -1.21 -25.44 5.23
CA LYS A 117 -2.45 -25.53 4.46
C LYS A 117 -3.25 -26.81 4.73
N SER A 118 -3.18 -27.29 5.97
CA SER A 118 -3.80 -28.55 6.38
C SER A 118 -5.28 -28.41 6.70
N THR A 119 -5.69 -27.23 7.15
CA THR A 119 -7.07 -26.94 7.58
C THR A 119 -7.59 -25.68 6.92
N THR A 120 -8.73 -25.80 6.23
CA THR A 120 -9.39 -24.65 5.60
C THR A 120 -9.93 -23.66 6.63
N LEU A 121 -9.82 -22.37 6.32
CA LEU A 121 -10.31 -21.30 7.18
C LEU A 121 -11.81 -21.10 7.01
N THR A 122 -12.53 -20.99 8.14
CA THR A 122 -13.90 -20.49 8.18
C THR A 122 -13.93 -19.33 9.17
N GLN A 123 -14.14 -18.14 8.69
CA GLN A 123 -14.05 -16.91 9.49
C GLN A 123 -14.89 -15.80 8.87
N THR A 124 -15.72 -15.17 9.68
CA THR A 124 -16.41 -13.93 9.32
C THR A 124 -15.49 -12.74 9.54
N ASP A 125 -15.69 -11.70 8.73
CA ASP A 125 -14.93 -10.47 8.84
C ASP A 125 -13.41 -10.71 8.79
N GLY A 126 -12.95 -11.58 7.89
CA GLY A 126 -11.52 -11.86 7.73
C GLY A 126 -10.73 -10.62 7.34
N LEU A 127 -11.20 -9.91 6.31
CA LEU A 127 -10.74 -8.57 5.92
C LEU A 127 -11.90 -7.59 6.03
N LYS A 128 -11.59 -6.33 6.27
CA LYS A 128 -12.57 -5.24 6.36
C LYS A 128 -12.45 -4.27 5.19
N ALA A 129 -13.60 -3.70 4.81
CA ALA A 129 -13.62 -2.59 3.88
C ALA A 129 -12.73 -1.44 4.39
N GLY A 130 -11.82 -0.96 3.54
CA GLY A 130 -10.81 0.03 3.89
C GLY A 130 -9.44 -0.54 4.27
N ASP A 131 -9.30 -1.86 4.40
CA ASP A 131 -7.99 -2.48 4.57
C ASP A 131 -7.15 -2.34 3.30
N PHE A 132 -5.83 -2.29 3.49
CA PHE A 132 -4.88 -2.30 2.38
C PHE A 132 -4.22 -3.66 2.26
N ILE A 133 -4.07 -4.11 1.03
CA ILE A 133 -3.47 -5.40 0.70
C ILE A 133 -2.53 -5.28 -0.49
N SER A 134 -1.66 -6.26 -0.63
CA SER A 134 -0.86 -6.47 -1.83
C SER A 134 -0.74 -7.96 -2.16
N PHE A 135 -0.17 -8.30 -3.30
CA PHE A 135 0.06 -9.68 -3.70
C PHE A 135 1.57 -9.98 -3.72
N ALA A 136 1.94 -11.17 -3.29
CA ALA A 136 3.32 -11.64 -3.28
C ALA A 136 3.55 -12.64 -4.43
N PRO A 137 4.80 -12.74 -4.97
CA PRO A 137 6.00 -12.06 -4.49
C PRO A 137 6.35 -10.73 -5.16
N ASP A 138 5.81 -10.43 -6.35
CA ASP A 138 6.39 -9.41 -7.24
C ASP A 138 5.48 -8.21 -7.54
N HIS A 139 4.39 -8.05 -6.79
CA HIS A 139 3.46 -6.94 -7.00
C HIS A 139 3.83 -5.74 -6.13
N ASN A 140 4.20 -4.63 -6.77
CA ASN A 140 4.52 -3.38 -6.06
C ASN A 140 3.28 -2.55 -5.72
N LYS A 141 2.13 -2.91 -6.28
CA LYS A 141 0.87 -2.18 -6.12
C LYS A 141 0.16 -2.57 -4.82
N VAL A 142 -0.35 -1.55 -4.12
CA VAL A 142 -1.23 -1.74 -2.96
C VAL A 142 -2.66 -1.40 -3.36
N TYR A 143 -3.57 -2.28 -2.99
CA TYR A 143 -5.01 -2.20 -3.28
C TYR A 143 -5.79 -1.97 -2.00
N MET A 144 -6.96 -1.32 -2.11
CA MET A 144 -7.88 -1.17 -0.99
C MET A 144 -9.01 -2.19 -1.12
N VAL A 145 -9.34 -2.85 -0.02
CA VAL A 145 -10.50 -3.72 0.10
C VAL A 145 -11.77 -2.87 0.16
N ILE A 146 -12.76 -3.17 -0.67
CA ILE A 146 -13.99 -2.37 -0.81
C ILE A 146 -15.15 -2.94 -0.02
N GLU A 147 -15.19 -4.26 0.16
CA GLU A 147 -16.24 -4.96 0.89
C GLU A 147 -15.61 -5.90 1.92
N ASP A 148 -16.33 -6.14 3.03
CA ASP A 148 -15.87 -7.11 4.03
C ASP A 148 -15.77 -8.51 3.40
N VAL A 149 -14.72 -9.24 3.76
CA VAL A 149 -14.44 -10.57 3.22
C VAL A 149 -14.67 -11.64 4.27
N ASP A 150 -15.60 -12.53 3.99
CA ASP A 150 -15.86 -13.72 4.78
C ASP A 150 -15.22 -14.95 4.11
N PHE A 151 -14.69 -15.85 4.93
CA PHE A 151 -14.17 -17.14 4.49
C PHE A 151 -15.12 -18.26 4.93
N SER A 152 -15.55 -19.06 3.99
CA SER A 152 -16.36 -20.24 4.25
C SER A 152 -15.70 -21.50 3.65
N SER A 153 -15.35 -22.45 4.49
CA SER A 153 -14.65 -23.68 4.07
C SER A 153 -13.42 -23.42 3.21
N GLY A 154 -12.66 -22.37 3.55
CA GLY A 154 -11.44 -21.97 2.86
C GLY A 154 -11.64 -21.14 1.60
N SER A 155 -12.87 -20.75 1.26
CA SER A 155 -13.13 -19.92 0.07
C SER A 155 -13.62 -18.55 0.48
N GLY A 156 -13.14 -17.52 -0.21
CA GLY A 156 -13.55 -16.14 -0.04
C GLY A 156 -13.59 -15.39 -1.37
N SER A 157 -14.28 -14.26 -1.41
CA SER A 157 -14.32 -13.34 -2.56
C SER A 157 -13.87 -11.97 -2.09
N LEU A 158 -12.89 -11.42 -2.76
CA LEU A 158 -12.26 -10.14 -2.45
C LEU A 158 -12.62 -9.13 -3.53
N THR A 159 -13.19 -8.00 -3.14
CA THR A 159 -13.44 -6.86 -4.04
C THR A 159 -12.43 -5.76 -3.72
N ILE A 160 -11.69 -5.31 -4.73
CA ILE A 160 -10.61 -4.32 -4.60
C ILE A 160 -10.83 -3.08 -5.47
N GLU A 161 -10.20 -1.99 -5.06
CA GLU A 161 -10.03 -0.78 -5.86
C GLU A 161 -8.59 -0.26 -5.68
N PRO A 162 -7.88 0.10 -6.73
CA PRO A 162 -8.24 -0.04 -8.15
C PRO A 162 -8.28 -1.51 -8.58
N GLY A 163 -8.78 -1.77 -9.79
CA GLY A 163 -8.61 -3.09 -10.42
C GLY A 163 -7.14 -3.47 -10.56
N LEU A 164 -6.88 -4.76 -10.69
CA LEU A 164 -5.53 -5.29 -10.82
C LEU A 164 -4.72 -4.54 -11.87
N GLN A 165 -3.48 -4.18 -11.53
CA GLN A 165 -2.56 -3.50 -12.46
C GLN A 165 -1.82 -4.50 -13.37
N VAL A 166 -1.61 -5.70 -12.88
CA VAL A 166 -0.97 -6.83 -13.56
C VAL A 166 -1.74 -8.09 -13.28
N ASP A 167 -1.62 -9.04 -14.19
CA ASP A 167 -2.22 -10.38 -14.02
C ASP A 167 -1.67 -11.04 -12.76
N VAL A 168 -2.52 -11.78 -12.05
CA VAL A 168 -2.15 -12.58 -10.90
C VAL A 168 -2.46 -14.03 -11.14
N SER A 169 -1.58 -14.91 -10.68
CA SER A 169 -1.70 -16.35 -10.87
C SER A 169 -2.27 -17.05 -9.64
N GLY A 170 -2.93 -18.16 -9.86
CA GLY A 170 -3.38 -19.00 -8.74
C GLY A 170 -2.23 -19.48 -7.87
N GLY A 171 -2.40 -19.39 -6.56
CA GLY A 171 -1.39 -19.73 -5.57
C GLY A 171 -0.47 -18.58 -5.15
N GLU A 172 -0.59 -17.41 -5.76
CA GLU A 172 0.09 -16.21 -5.25
C GLU A 172 -0.50 -15.81 -3.89
N GLY A 173 0.39 -15.43 -2.96
CA GLY A 173 0.00 -15.09 -1.59
C GLY A 173 -0.64 -13.71 -1.49
N LEU A 174 -1.70 -13.59 -0.72
CA LEU A 174 -2.25 -12.30 -0.29
C LEU A 174 -1.46 -11.77 0.90
N VAL A 175 -0.95 -10.56 0.78
CA VAL A 175 -0.28 -9.84 1.88
C VAL A 175 -1.30 -8.90 2.52
N TYR A 176 -1.73 -9.23 3.71
CA TYR A 176 -2.70 -8.47 4.53
C TYR A 176 -2.09 -8.01 5.86
N ASP A 177 -0.87 -8.46 6.15
CA ASP A 177 -0.10 -8.15 7.35
C ASP A 177 1.26 -7.57 6.94
N ASN A 178 1.69 -6.50 7.60
CA ASN A 178 2.90 -5.77 7.24
C ASN A 178 2.93 -5.26 5.79
N VAL A 179 1.78 -4.82 5.29
CA VAL A 179 1.66 -4.26 3.95
C VAL A 179 2.62 -3.10 3.76
N SER A 180 3.39 -3.15 2.68
CA SER A 180 4.43 -2.19 2.37
C SER A 180 4.19 -1.55 1.01
N TRP A 181 4.27 -0.22 0.95
CA TRP A 181 4.18 0.53 -0.31
C TRP A 181 5.56 0.70 -0.92
N ASN A 182 5.69 0.39 -2.20
CA ASN A 182 6.86 0.75 -2.98
C ASN A 182 6.68 2.17 -3.51
N VAL A 183 7.52 3.09 -3.05
CA VAL A 183 7.34 4.54 -3.27
C VAL A 183 8.63 5.21 -3.70
N PHE A 184 8.51 6.41 -4.27
CA PHE A 184 9.63 7.31 -4.51
C PHE A 184 9.34 8.70 -3.93
N LEU A 185 10.39 9.44 -3.61
CA LEU A 185 10.28 10.83 -3.15
C LEU A 185 9.78 11.71 -4.28
N MET A 186 8.82 12.61 -4.00
CA MET A 186 8.29 13.53 -5.01
C MET A 186 9.20 14.73 -5.24
N ASN A 187 10.00 15.10 -4.24
CA ASN A 187 10.82 16.32 -4.26
C ASN A 187 12.29 16.01 -4.56
N ASP A 188 12.88 16.74 -5.50
CA ASP A 188 14.31 16.68 -5.81
C ASP A 188 15.15 17.36 -4.72
N THR A 189 14.60 18.39 -4.09
CA THR A 189 15.25 19.16 -3.04
C THR A 189 14.82 18.68 -1.68
N GLN A 190 15.78 18.39 -0.82
CA GLN A 190 15.53 18.01 0.57
C GLN A 190 16.05 19.12 1.48
N GLU A 191 15.17 19.75 2.23
CA GLU A 191 15.51 20.81 3.17
C GLU A 191 15.50 20.27 4.60
N PHE A 192 16.60 20.48 5.32
CA PHE A 192 16.75 20.07 6.71
C PHE A 192 16.84 21.31 7.60
N GLN A 193 15.79 21.59 8.32
CA GLN A 193 15.76 22.74 9.24
C GLN A 193 15.95 22.27 10.68
N MET A 194 16.97 22.80 11.33
CA MET A 194 17.23 22.58 12.76
C MET A 194 16.68 23.77 13.55
N ASN A 195 15.85 23.49 14.55
CA ASN A 195 15.26 24.47 15.44
C ASN A 195 16.22 24.82 16.58
N ALA A 196 15.95 25.95 17.27
CA ALA A 196 16.75 26.42 18.40
C ALA A 196 16.86 25.41 19.58
N GLY A 197 15.95 24.45 19.68
CA GLY A 197 15.98 23.35 20.63
C GLY A 197 16.81 22.12 20.20
N ASN A 198 17.66 22.26 19.16
CA ASN A 198 18.42 21.15 18.57
C ASN A 198 17.54 19.97 18.09
N THR A 199 16.31 20.26 17.68
CA THR A 199 15.41 19.28 17.10
C THR A 199 15.15 19.58 15.63
N VAL A 200 14.98 18.50 14.85
CA VAL A 200 14.61 18.56 13.43
C VAL A 200 13.20 18.03 13.30
N GLY A 201 12.28 18.84 12.76
CA GLY A 201 11.00 18.38 12.24
C GLY A 201 11.13 18.17 10.73
N TYR A 202 10.51 17.13 10.20
CA TYR A 202 10.62 16.82 8.78
C TYR A 202 9.30 16.33 8.21
N GLU A 203 9.00 16.78 7.00
CA GLU A 203 7.85 16.37 6.23
C GLU A 203 8.31 15.70 4.92
N LEU A 204 7.74 14.55 4.63
CA LEU A 204 8.04 13.73 3.47
C LEU A 204 6.83 13.66 2.55
N GLU A 205 7.07 13.90 1.27
CA GLU A 205 6.08 13.64 0.22
C GLU A 205 6.60 12.52 -0.68
N PHE A 206 5.83 11.46 -0.79
CA PHE A 206 6.19 10.32 -1.62
C PHE A 206 4.98 9.76 -2.35
N ARG A 207 5.25 9.09 -3.44
CA ARG A 207 4.25 8.55 -4.35
C ARG A 207 4.58 7.09 -4.66
N GLU A 208 3.53 6.29 -4.77
CA GLU A 208 3.60 4.89 -5.18
C GLU A 208 4.21 4.75 -6.59
N VAL A 209 5.04 3.74 -6.76
CA VAL A 209 5.56 3.30 -8.06
C VAL A 209 4.50 2.42 -8.73
N LEU A 210 4.19 2.72 -9.99
CA LEU A 210 3.31 1.91 -10.83
C LEU A 210 4.10 0.93 -11.66
#